data_bb87508540e1cd0de69c4eb9b9b5cba5
#
_entry.id   bb87508540e1cd0de69c4eb9b9b5cba5
#
_cell.length_a   1.000
_cell.length_b   1.000
_cell.length_c   1.000
_cell.angle_alpha   90.00
_cell.angle_beta   90.00
_cell.angle_gamma   90.00
#
_symmetry.space_group_name_H-M   'P 1'
#
loop_
_entity.id
_entity.type
_entity.pdbx_description
1 polymer ?
#
loop_
_entity_poly.entity_id
_entity_poly.type
_entity_poly.pdbx_seq_one_letter_code
_entity_poly.pdbx_strand_id
1 'polypeptide(L)'
;ISADYVSCVDAMQEISVKDMDIYQKYILANSYVRSENLTQQQKENIISNLSLKETPARLEYWIYLGRNDISEAIDIAMQQSDDEMLLYAYMKQKSMIETDSSLSGEEKTQELEKIAQKMQPLMEKYDTEEE
;
A
#
# COMPACT_ATOMS: atom_id res chain seq x y z
N ILE A 1 21.76 1.51 -8.43
CA ILE A 1 20.98 1.36 -7.19
C ILE A 1 19.53 0.95 -7.48
N SER A 2 18.90 1.57 -8.49
CA SER A 2 17.55 1.16 -8.88
C SER A 2 17.50 -0.29 -9.39
N ALA A 3 18.58 -0.76 -10.04
CA ALA A 3 18.70 -2.13 -10.50
C ALA A 3 18.71 -3.13 -9.32
N ASP A 4 19.30 -2.74 -8.18
CA ASP A 4 19.35 -3.59 -6.99
C ASP A 4 17.95 -3.79 -6.39
N TYR A 5 17.12 -2.72 -6.39
CA TYR A 5 15.76 -2.84 -5.88
C TYR A 5 14.90 -3.73 -6.79
N VAL A 6 15.03 -3.60 -8.10
CA VAL A 6 14.32 -4.44 -9.05
C VAL A 6 14.72 -5.92 -8.87
N SER A 7 16.02 -6.18 -8.73
CA SER A 7 16.51 -7.54 -8.51
C SER A 7 15.99 -8.13 -7.20
N CYS A 8 15.91 -7.32 -6.14
CA CYS A 8 15.40 -7.75 -4.85
C CYS A 8 13.92 -8.12 -4.96
N VAL A 9 13.12 -7.29 -5.64
CA VAL A 9 11.69 -7.56 -5.87
C VAL A 9 11.52 -8.86 -6.64
N ASP A 10 12.26 -9.01 -7.75
CA ASP A 10 12.17 -10.21 -8.59
C ASP A 10 12.52 -11.48 -7.80
N ALA A 11 13.60 -11.43 -7.01
CA ALA A 11 14.05 -12.58 -6.25
C ALA A 11 13.06 -13.00 -5.14
N MET A 12 12.36 -12.03 -4.56
CA MET A 12 11.48 -12.29 -3.41
C MET A 12 10.00 -12.36 -3.76
N GLN A 13 9.64 -12.10 -5.00
CA GLN A 13 8.24 -11.99 -5.41
C GLN A 13 7.44 -13.28 -5.22
N GLU A 14 8.08 -14.43 -5.39
CA GLU A 14 7.42 -15.73 -5.27
C GLU A 14 7.41 -16.27 -3.84
N ILE A 15 8.18 -15.68 -2.95
CA ILE A 15 8.26 -16.14 -1.56
C ILE A 15 7.01 -15.67 -0.83
N SER A 16 6.38 -16.56 -0.05
CA SER A 16 5.24 -16.21 0.77
C SER A 16 5.68 -15.15 1.80
N VAL A 17 4.88 -14.08 1.93
CA VAL A 17 5.17 -13.01 2.89
C VAL A 17 5.27 -13.55 4.32
N LYS A 18 4.46 -14.55 4.63
CA LYS A 18 4.45 -15.18 5.97
C LYS A 18 5.73 -15.97 6.27
N ASP A 19 6.39 -16.45 5.24
CA ASP A 19 7.63 -17.24 5.37
C ASP A 19 8.88 -16.36 5.47
N MET A 20 8.75 -15.06 5.24
CA MET A 20 9.86 -14.12 5.34
C MET A 20 10.13 -13.73 6.78
N ASP A 21 11.43 -13.61 7.15
CA ASP A 21 11.79 -13.01 8.43
C ASP A 21 11.62 -11.48 8.37
N ILE A 22 11.73 -10.82 9.51
CA ILE A 22 11.50 -9.38 9.59
C ILE A 22 12.49 -8.57 8.74
N TYR A 23 13.71 -9.04 8.64
CA TYR A 23 14.73 -8.35 7.84
C TYR A 23 14.39 -8.44 6.35
N GLN A 24 13.97 -9.63 5.88
CA GLN A 24 13.54 -9.82 4.50
C GLN A 24 12.32 -8.97 4.18
N LYS A 25 11.35 -8.90 5.10
CA LYS A 25 10.16 -8.05 4.94
C LYS A 25 10.55 -6.58 4.83
N TYR A 26 11.48 -6.13 5.66
CA TYR A 26 11.96 -4.75 5.63
C TYR A 26 12.60 -4.40 4.28
N ILE A 27 13.49 -5.26 3.79
CA ILE A 27 14.18 -5.02 2.52
C ILE A 27 13.17 -4.95 1.37
N LEU A 28 12.23 -5.89 1.33
CA LEU A 28 11.24 -5.94 0.26
C LEU A 28 10.27 -4.76 0.33
N ALA A 29 9.77 -4.42 1.51
CA ALA A 29 8.89 -3.27 1.70
C ALA A 29 9.58 -1.98 1.29
N ASN A 30 10.82 -1.79 1.68
CA ASN A 30 11.62 -0.64 1.30
C ASN A 30 11.79 -0.55 -0.23
N SER A 31 12.03 -1.71 -0.87
CA SER A 31 12.18 -1.77 -2.33
C SER A 31 10.90 -1.35 -3.04
N TYR A 32 9.76 -1.81 -2.56
CA TYR A 32 8.47 -1.42 -3.15
C TYR A 32 8.17 0.07 -2.96
N VAL A 33 8.44 0.62 -1.78
CA VAL A 33 8.23 2.05 -1.52
C VAL A 33 9.09 2.89 -2.47
N ARG A 34 10.34 2.50 -2.68
CA ARG A 34 11.24 3.23 -3.56
C ARG A 34 10.82 3.16 -5.03
N SER A 35 10.11 2.09 -5.41
CA SER A 35 9.61 1.94 -6.78
C SER A 35 8.25 2.59 -7.02
N GLU A 36 7.55 3.02 -5.96
CA GLU A 36 6.24 3.65 -6.10
C GLU A 36 6.33 5.02 -6.76
N ASN A 37 5.23 5.40 -7.44
CA ASN A 37 5.11 6.70 -8.08
C ASN A 37 4.70 7.77 -7.06
N LEU A 38 5.60 8.08 -6.15
CA LEU A 38 5.40 9.06 -5.08
C LEU A 38 6.44 10.15 -5.20
N THR A 39 6.17 11.30 -4.57
CA THR A 39 7.18 12.36 -4.48
C THR A 39 8.34 11.87 -3.62
N GLN A 40 9.50 12.48 -3.81
CA GLN A 40 10.68 12.15 -3.01
C GLN A 40 10.42 12.35 -1.51
N GLN A 41 9.71 13.42 -1.15
CA GLN A 41 9.36 13.70 0.23
C GLN A 41 8.50 12.60 0.83
N GLN A 42 7.49 12.14 0.09
CA GLN A 42 6.60 11.06 0.54
C GLN A 42 7.37 9.76 0.73
N LYS A 43 8.25 9.42 -0.21
CA LYS A 43 9.08 8.22 -0.10
C LYS A 43 9.97 8.26 1.14
N GLU A 44 10.59 9.39 1.40
CA GLU A 44 11.47 9.56 2.57
C GLU A 44 10.69 9.42 3.86
N ASN A 45 9.49 9.99 3.93
CA ASN A 45 8.63 9.88 5.12
C ASN A 45 8.26 8.42 5.40
N ILE A 46 7.85 7.69 4.37
CA ILE A 46 7.49 6.28 4.52
C ILE A 46 8.71 5.46 4.93
N ILE A 47 9.84 5.66 4.26
CA ILE A 47 11.07 4.91 4.52
C ILE A 47 11.57 5.15 5.95
N SER A 48 11.48 6.37 6.44
CA SER A 48 11.91 6.67 7.81
C SER A 48 11.04 5.96 8.85
N ASN A 49 9.78 5.66 8.49
CA ASN A 49 8.89 4.88 9.36
C ASN A 49 9.10 3.37 9.19
N LEU A 50 9.69 2.93 8.07
CA LEU A 50 10.04 1.53 7.84
C LEU A 50 11.38 1.24 8.52
N SER A 51 11.37 0.98 9.79
CA SER A 51 12.57 0.61 10.52
C SER A 51 12.48 -0.87 10.89
N LEU A 52 13.60 -1.45 11.31
CA LEU A 52 13.61 -2.82 11.81
C LEU A 52 12.78 -2.98 13.09
N LYS A 53 12.36 -1.85 13.68
CA LYS A 53 11.47 -1.84 14.84
C LYS A 53 9.99 -1.89 14.47
N GLU A 54 9.68 -1.68 13.19
CA GLU A 54 8.29 -1.81 12.71
C GLU A 54 7.77 -3.23 12.97
N THR A 55 6.48 -3.34 13.23
CA THR A 55 5.88 -4.66 13.42
C THR A 55 5.87 -5.41 12.09
N PRO A 56 5.96 -6.75 12.13
CA PRO A 56 5.84 -7.53 10.89
C PRO A 56 4.57 -7.22 10.11
N ALA A 57 3.47 -6.92 10.80
CA ALA A 57 2.20 -6.61 10.14
C ALA A 57 2.28 -5.36 9.27
N ARG A 58 2.96 -4.30 9.75
CA ARG A 58 3.10 -3.07 8.95
C ARG A 58 4.00 -3.28 7.74
N LEU A 59 5.07 -4.05 7.90
CA LEU A 59 5.93 -4.40 6.78
C LEU A 59 5.18 -5.26 5.75
N GLU A 60 4.38 -6.21 6.20
CA GLU A 60 3.55 -7.03 5.33
C GLU A 60 2.56 -6.18 4.53
N TYR A 61 1.98 -5.17 5.17
CA TYR A 61 1.08 -4.23 4.49
C TYR A 61 1.76 -3.61 3.26
N TRP A 62 2.97 -3.09 3.43
CA TRP A 62 3.69 -2.45 2.33
C TRP A 62 4.06 -3.44 1.22
N ILE A 63 4.40 -4.69 1.60
CA ILE A 63 4.71 -5.74 0.63
C ILE A 63 3.47 -6.10 -0.19
N TYR A 64 2.34 -6.35 0.48
CA TYR A 64 1.10 -6.68 -0.23
C TYR A 64 0.68 -5.54 -1.15
N LEU A 65 0.79 -4.31 -0.68
CA LEU A 65 0.45 -3.14 -1.48
C LEU A 65 1.33 -3.08 -2.74
N GLY A 66 2.63 -3.30 -2.60
CA GLY A 66 3.56 -3.32 -3.72
C GLY A 66 3.30 -4.44 -4.71
N ARG A 67 2.78 -5.58 -4.24
CA ARG A 67 2.41 -6.72 -5.08
C ARG A 67 1.02 -6.58 -5.70
N ASN A 68 0.34 -5.49 -5.45
CA ASN A 68 -1.05 -5.25 -5.88
C ASN A 68 -2.06 -6.19 -5.22
N ASP A 69 -1.70 -6.78 -4.08
CA ASP A 69 -2.60 -7.57 -3.25
C ASP A 69 -3.34 -6.64 -2.30
N ILE A 70 -4.19 -5.79 -2.87
CA ILE A 70 -4.82 -4.68 -2.14
C ILE A 70 -5.75 -5.17 -1.01
N SER A 71 -6.50 -6.25 -1.25
CA SER A 71 -7.40 -6.77 -0.21
C SER A 71 -6.64 -7.23 1.03
N GLU A 72 -5.47 -7.84 0.85
CA GLU A 72 -4.62 -8.25 1.98
C GLU A 72 -4.09 -7.03 2.73
N ALA A 73 -3.68 -5.99 1.99
CA ALA A 73 -3.22 -4.74 2.60
C ALA A 73 -4.34 -4.07 3.40
N ILE A 74 -5.55 -4.03 2.85
CA ILE A 74 -6.72 -3.46 3.53
C ILE A 74 -7.01 -4.22 4.83
N ASP A 75 -6.97 -5.55 4.79
CA ASP A 75 -7.21 -6.37 5.97
C ASP A 75 -6.22 -6.06 7.09
N ILE A 76 -4.94 -5.89 6.75
CA ILE A 76 -3.91 -5.54 7.72
C ILE A 76 -4.17 -4.14 8.30
N ALA A 77 -4.49 -3.17 7.45
CA ALA A 77 -4.79 -1.81 7.90
C ALA A 77 -5.96 -1.80 8.88
N MET A 78 -7.00 -2.59 8.61
CA MET A 78 -8.15 -2.72 9.51
C MET A 78 -7.76 -3.37 10.84
N GLN A 79 -6.97 -4.43 10.79
CA GLN A 79 -6.51 -5.13 12.00
C GLN A 79 -5.66 -4.23 12.87
N GLN A 80 -4.85 -3.37 12.27
CA GLN A 80 -4.00 -2.42 13.00
C GLN A 80 -4.74 -1.16 13.41
N SER A 81 -5.99 -1.01 13.00
CA SER A 81 -6.79 0.20 13.24
C SER A 81 -6.07 1.46 12.77
N ASP A 82 -5.37 1.36 11.64
CA ASP A 82 -4.59 2.45 11.09
C ASP A 82 -5.35 3.06 9.90
N ASP A 83 -6.03 4.16 10.17
CA ASP A 83 -6.87 4.83 9.17
C ASP A 83 -6.07 5.42 8.02
N GLU A 84 -4.85 5.88 8.30
CA GLU A 84 -3.97 6.42 7.26
C GLU A 84 -3.55 5.34 6.26
N MET A 85 -3.14 4.16 6.77
CA MET A 85 -2.81 3.02 5.92
C MET A 85 -4.03 2.56 5.13
N LEU A 86 -5.19 2.55 5.77
CA LEU A 86 -6.44 2.14 5.12
C LEU A 86 -6.80 3.10 3.98
N LEU A 87 -6.71 4.39 4.22
CA LEU A 87 -6.98 5.41 3.20
C LEU A 87 -6.01 5.28 2.02
N TYR A 88 -4.74 5.09 2.31
CA TYR A 88 -3.72 4.91 1.27
C TYR A 88 -4.02 3.69 0.40
N ALA A 89 -4.43 2.57 1.00
CA ALA A 89 -4.77 1.37 0.26
C ALA A 89 -5.99 1.60 -0.65
N TYR A 90 -7.00 2.31 -0.17
CA TYR A 90 -8.17 2.66 -0.99
C TYR A 90 -7.78 3.58 -2.15
N MET A 91 -6.89 4.53 -1.92
CA MET A 91 -6.41 5.41 -2.99
C MET A 91 -5.71 4.62 -4.08
N LYS A 92 -4.90 3.63 -3.71
CA LYS A 92 -4.23 2.77 -4.67
C LYS A 92 -5.25 1.89 -5.42
N GLN A 93 -6.23 1.35 -4.73
CA GLN A 93 -7.31 0.59 -5.35
C GLN A 93 -8.07 1.42 -6.37
N LYS A 94 -8.39 2.67 -6.02
CA LYS A 94 -9.05 3.61 -6.93
C LYS A 94 -8.23 3.82 -8.19
N SER A 95 -6.94 4.06 -8.04
CA SER A 95 -6.02 4.26 -9.17
C SER A 95 -6.00 3.03 -10.09
N MET A 96 -5.97 1.83 -9.51
CA MET A 96 -5.97 0.59 -10.28
C MET A 96 -7.26 0.42 -11.08
N ILE A 97 -8.41 0.78 -10.49
CA ILE A 97 -9.70 0.71 -11.19
C ILE A 97 -9.74 1.72 -12.34
N GLU A 98 -9.27 2.94 -12.11
CA GLU A 98 -9.23 3.98 -13.14
C GLU A 98 -8.43 3.58 -14.37
N THR A 99 -7.39 2.77 -14.18
CA THR A 99 -6.50 2.34 -15.25
C THR A 99 -6.83 0.96 -15.80
N ASP A 100 -7.84 0.29 -15.25
CA ASP A 100 -8.21 -1.08 -15.67
C ASP A 100 -9.01 -1.04 -16.97
N SER A 101 -8.38 -1.47 -18.06
CA SER A 101 -9.00 -1.47 -19.38
C SER A 101 -10.02 -2.60 -19.57
N SER A 102 -10.07 -3.57 -18.63
CA SER A 102 -11.02 -4.68 -18.71
C SER A 102 -12.42 -4.29 -18.24
N LEU A 103 -12.56 -3.16 -17.53
CA LEU A 103 -13.85 -2.68 -17.03
C LEU A 103 -14.49 -1.71 -17.99
N SER A 104 -15.82 -1.82 -18.14
CA SER A 104 -16.60 -0.85 -18.89
C SER A 104 -16.68 0.47 -18.12
N GLY A 105 -17.08 1.55 -18.79
CA GLY A 105 -17.26 2.85 -18.13
C GLY A 105 -18.25 2.80 -16.98
N GLU A 106 -19.34 2.05 -17.15
CA GLU A 106 -20.35 1.88 -16.12
C GLU A 106 -19.80 1.08 -14.92
N GLU A 107 -19.09 -0.01 -15.19
CA GLU A 107 -18.46 -0.81 -14.14
C GLU A 107 -17.44 0.01 -13.35
N LYS A 108 -16.62 0.80 -14.03
CA LYS A 108 -15.66 1.70 -13.37
C LYS A 108 -16.38 2.69 -12.46
N THR A 109 -17.44 3.30 -12.94
CA THR A 109 -18.22 4.28 -12.16
C THR A 109 -18.76 3.64 -10.89
N GLN A 110 -19.33 2.44 -11.00
CA GLN A 110 -19.86 1.72 -9.83
C GLN A 110 -18.79 1.37 -8.82
N GLU A 111 -17.66 0.86 -9.29
CA GLU A 111 -16.55 0.48 -8.40
C GLU A 111 -15.93 1.71 -7.72
N LEU A 112 -15.76 2.80 -8.47
CA LEU A 112 -15.23 4.05 -7.91
C LEU A 112 -16.16 4.66 -6.88
N GLU A 113 -17.48 4.56 -7.08
CA GLU A 113 -18.45 5.02 -6.08
C GLU A 113 -18.36 4.23 -4.80
N LYS A 114 -18.20 2.92 -4.88
CA LYS A 114 -18.04 2.06 -3.70
C LYS A 114 -16.82 2.46 -2.89
N ILE A 115 -15.71 2.71 -3.58
CA ILE A 115 -14.47 3.13 -2.93
C ILE A 115 -14.62 4.52 -2.32
N ALA A 116 -15.24 5.44 -3.05
CA ALA A 116 -15.48 6.81 -2.56
C ALA A 116 -16.30 6.78 -1.27
N GLN A 117 -17.31 5.93 -1.18
CA GLN A 117 -18.12 5.78 0.03
C GLN A 117 -17.29 5.26 1.22
N LYS A 118 -16.36 4.36 0.96
CA LYS A 118 -15.46 3.84 1.99
C LYS A 118 -14.43 4.87 2.43
N MET A 119 -13.97 5.72 1.52
CA MET A 119 -12.99 6.75 1.81
C MET A 119 -13.58 7.96 2.54
N GLN A 120 -14.86 8.24 2.30
CA GLN A 120 -15.52 9.45 2.81
C GLN A 120 -15.37 9.63 4.34
N PRO A 121 -15.71 8.64 5.18
CA PRO A 121 -15.55 8.82 6.63
C PRO A 121 -14.10 8.98 7.07
N LEU A 122 -13.16 8.38 6.35
CA LEU A 122 -11.74 8.53 6.66
C LEU A 122 -11.25 9.94 6.31
N MET A 123 -11.69 10.47 5.18
CA MET A 123 -11.33 11.82 4.76
C MET A 123 -11.93 12.88 5.70
N GLU A 124 -13.17 12.70 6.11
CA GLU A 124 -13.84 13.59 7.05
C GLU A 124 -13.11 13.64 8.39
N LYS A 125 -12.63 12.48 8.85
CA LYS A 125 -11.89 12.39 10.09
C LYS A 125 -10.60 13.21 10.04
N TYR A 126 -9.88 13.15 8.93
CA TYR A 126 -8.65 13.95 8.74
C TYR A 126 -8.95 15.43 8.68
N ASP A 127 -9.99 15.83 7.94
CA ASP A 127 -10.39 17.23 7.86
C ASP A 127 -10.71 17.79 9.24
N THR A 128 -11.37 17.02 10.09
CA THR A 128 -11.69 17.41 11.46
C THR A 128 -10.44 17.54 12.32
N GLU A 129 -9.48 16.64 12.15
CA GLU A 129 -8.24 16.66 12.93
C GLU A 129 -7.33 17.83 12.56
N GLU A 130 -7.42 18.34 11.33
CA GLU A 130 -6.63 19.47 10.88
C GLU A 130 -7.13 20.81 11.44
N GLU A 131 -8.35 20.86 11.93
CA GLU A 131 -8.91 22.04 12.56
C GLU A 131 -8.54 22.10 14.05
#